data_aa2c897e2c2f8f7c50763e987893ab50
#
_entry.id   aa2c897e2c2f8f7c50763e987893ab50
#
_cell.length_a   1.000
_cell.length_b   1.000
_cell.length_c   1.000
_cell.angle_alpha   90.00
_cell.angle_beta   90.00
_cell.angle_gamma   90.00
#
_symmetry.space_group_name_H-M   'P 1'
#
loop_
_entity.id
_entity.type
_entity.pdbx_description
1 polymer ?
#
loop_
_entity_poly.entity_id
_entity_poly.type
_entity_poly.pdbx_seq_one_letter_code
_entity_poly.pdbx_strand_id
1 'polypeptide(L)'
;MNARHRALAWSMAVLPSMALAQPCSGVVYLTFDTGNMRHAEAIADTLRKHDVKATFFLANEKTTRGDYALDAAWAGYWKQLAADGHAFGSHTWRHGRIGPDLADGAVRYRPTFGPDEGRALTLSPQDFCAELKRPDAAFREHTGRPLDALWRAPGGRTTPGALQSAQRCGYAHVQWAPAGFLGDELPSETHPNDALLAQALRTVRDGDVLMAHLGIWSRRDPFAPMIDPLVAGLKQRGFCFRTLRDHPAYSAGQPPATLAASRLR
;
A
#
# COMPACT_ATOMS: atom_id res chain seq x y z
N MET A 1 -34.35 32.36 69.13
CA MET A 1 -34.96 31.77 67.91
C MET A 1 -33.91 31.83 66.81
N ASN A 2 -33.22 30.70 66.57
CA ASN A 2 -32.11 30.62 65.59
C ASN A 2 -32.58 29.85 64.35
N ALA A 3 -32.81 30.57 63.27
CA ALA A 3 -33.11 29.98 61.95
C ALA A 3 -31.82 29.54 61.27
N ARG A 4 -31.60 28.23 61.09
CA ARG A 4 -30.53 27.65 60.32
C ARG A 4 -30.94 27.54 58.85
N HIS A 5 -30.36 28.34 57.98
CA HIS A 5 -30.49 28.18 56.52
C HIS A 5 -29.60 27.00 56.05
N ARG A 6 -30.21 25.96 55.51
CA ARG A 6 -29.55 24.87 54.81
C ARG A 6 -29.41 25.26 53.33
N ALA A 7 -28.18 25.46 52.89
CA ALA A 7 -27.88 25.63 51.50
C ALA A 7 -27.86 24.23 50.81
N LEU A 8 -28.74 24.00 49.85
CA LEU A 8 -28.71 22.84 48.96
C LEU A 8 -27.64 23.10 47.86
N ALA A 9 -26.54 22.32 47.87
CA ALA A 9 -25.58 22.30 46.78
C ALA A 9 -26.11 21.39 45.69
N TRP A 10 -26.42 21.95 44.53
CA TRP A 10 -26.71 21.18 43.33
C TRP A 10 -25.40 20.78 42.65
N SER A 11 -25.07 19.48 42.69
CA SER A 11 -23.98 18.89 41.93
C SER A 11 -24.45 18.67 40.47
N MET A 12 -23.97 19.51 39.55
CA MET A 12 -24.12 19.23 38.09
C MET A 12 -23.22 18.06 37.70
N ALA A 13 -23.82 16.92 37.42
CA ALA A 13 -23.14 15.79 36.79
C ALA A 13 -22.85 16.14 35.33
N VAL A 14 -21.58 16.33 35.00
CA VAL A 14 -21.09 16.46 33.62
C VAL A 14 -21.09 15.06 33.02
N LEU A 15 -22.05 14.74 32.17
CA LEU A 15 -22.05 13.52 31.38
C LEU A 15 -20.98 13.65 30.28
N PRO A 16 -20.08 12.65 30.11
CA PRO A 16 -19.13 12.65 29.00
C PRO A 16 -19.91 12.54 27.69
N SER A 17 -19.78 13.53 26.82
CA SER A 17 -20.29 13.46 25.45
C SER A 17 -19.54 12.35 24.73
N MET A 18 -20.19 11.22 24.51
CA MET A 18 -19.75 10.23 23.54
C MET A 18 -19.82 10.85 22.14
N ALA A 19 -18.68 11.28 21.61
CA ALA A 19 -18.59 11.68 20.22
C ALA A 19 -18.91 10.45 19.36
N LEU A 20 -20.10 10.41 18.78
CA LEU A 20 -20.45 9.41 17.77
C LEU A 20 -19.47 9.60 16.61
N ALA A 21 -18.74 8.53 16.25
CA ALA A 21 -17.90 8.54 15.07
C ALA A 21 -18.76 8.92 13.86
N GLN A 22 -18.40 9.99 13.18
CA GLN A 22 -19.12 10.43 11.97
C GLN A 22 -19.06 9.30 10.93
N PRO A 23 -20.19 8.94 10.29
CA PRO A 23 -20.16 7.94 9.24
C PRO A 23 -19.28 8.42 8.09
N CYS A 24 -18.47 7.49 7.51
CA CYS A 24 -17.61 7.80 6.37
C CYS A 24 -18.47 8.23 5.17
N SER A 25 -18.10 9.32 4.51
CA SER A 25 -18.70 9.73 3.23
C SER A 25 -18.15 8.92 2.05
N GLY A 26 -17.08 8.16 2.25
CA GLY A 26 -16.43 7.27 1.32
C GLY A 26 -15.26 6.54 1.96
N VAL A 27 -14.73 5.53 1.27
CA VAL A 27 -13.59 4.74 1.69
C VAL A 27 -12.48 4.85 0.64
N VAL A 28 -11.25 5.01 1.09
CA VAL A 28 -10.06 4.97 0.23
C VAL A 28 -9.07 3.93 0.76
N TYR A 29 -8.27 3.37 -0.15
CA TYR A 29 -7.33 2.30 0.13
C TYR A 29 -5.91 2.80 -0.12
N LEU A 30 -5.25 3.29 0.93
CA LEU A 30 -3.87 3.77 0.84
C LEU A 30 -2.94 2.57 0.73
N THR A 31 -2.07 2.57 -0.27
CA THR A 31 -1.11 1.49 -0.50
C THR A 31 0.29 2.02 -0.71
N PHE A 32 1.28 1.21 -0.32
CA PHE A 32 2.71 1.50 -0.48
C PHE A 32 3.43 0.32 -1.11
N ASP A 33 4.23 0.60 -2.13
CA ASP A 33 5.21 -0.34 -2.66
C ASP A 33 6.55 -0.12 -1.92
N THR A 34 7.39 -1.15 -1.80
CA THR A 34 8.62 -1.08 -0.98
C THR A 34 9.56 0.07 -1.36
N GLY A 35 10.04 0.13 -2.59
CA GLY A 35 11.03 1.11 -2.99
C GLY A 35 12.33 1.01 -2.16
N ASN A 36 13.03 2.14 -1.95
CA ASN A 36 14.31 2.18 -1.25
C ASN A 36 14.22 2.23 0.29
N MET A 37 13.04 2.13 0.86
CA MET A 37 12.72 2.09 2.30
C MET A 37 13.19 3.32 3.11
N ARG A 38 13.67 4.38 2.48
CA ARG A 38 14.24 5.55 3.17
C ARG A 38 13.27 6.21 4.15
N HIS A 39 11.98 6.19 3.83
CA HIS A 39 10.94 6.86 4.61
C HIS A 39 9.97 5.88 5.29
N ALA A 40 10.31 4.60 5.30
CA ALA A 40 9.45 3.53 5.82
C ALA A 40 8.98 3.80 7.25
N GLU A 41 9.89 4.13 8.15
CA GLU A 41 9.58 4.38 9.57
C GLU A 41 8.72 5.64 9.75
N ALA A 42 9.05 6.74 9.05
CA ALA A 42 8.28 7.98 9.13
C ALA A 42 6.84 7.82 8.58
N ILE A 43 6.67 7.01 7.53
CA ILE A 43 5.34 6.68 7.00
C ILE A 43 4.57 5.84 8.02
N ALA A 44 5.20 4.82 8.63
CA ALA A 44 4.58 4.02 9.68
C ALA A 44 4.12 4.86 10.87
N ASP A 45 4.95 5.82 11.31
CA ASP A 45 4.59 6.76 12.39
C ASP A 45 3.41 7.66 11.99
N THR A 46 3.37 8.14 10.75
CA THR A 46 2.25 8.92 10.23
C THR A 46 0.96 8.11 10.21
N LEU A 47 0.99 6.86 9.74
CA LEU A 47 -0.17 5.97 9.74
C LEU A 47 -0.68 5.72 11.16
N ARG A 48 0.23 5.50 12.12
CA ARG A 48 -0.11 5.31 13.53
C ARG A 48 -0.69 6.58 14.15
N LYS A 49 -0.09 7.74 13.89
CA LYS A 49 -0.56 9.06 14.33
C LYS A 49 -2.02 9.30 13.93
N HIS A 50 -2.38 8.91 12.73
CA HIS A 50 -3.72 9.09 12.19
C HIS A 50 -4.66 7.90 12.43
N ASP A 51 -4.22 6.84 13.07
CA ASP A 51 -4.94 5.56 13.15
C ASP A 51 -5.48 5.10 11.78
N VAL A 52 -4.60 5.05 10.80
CA VAL A 52 -4.89 4.63 9.43
C VAL A 52 -4.22 3.30 9.16
N LYS A 53 -4.98 2.36 8.59
CA LYS A 53 -4.43 1.09 8.09
C LYS A 53 -4.26 1.19 6.57
N ALA A 54 -3.14 0.65 6.10
CA ALA A 54 -2.75 0.65 4.69
C ALA A 54 -2.43 -0.76 4.20
N THR A 55 -2.21 -0.92 2.90
CA THR A 55 -1.71 -2.17 2.33
C THR A 55 -0.33 -1.95 1.74
N PHE A 56 0.60 -2.86 2.01
CA PHE A 56 1.99 -2.79 1.54
C PHE A 56 2.25 -3.91 0.52
N PHE A 57 2.87 -3.57 -0.61
CA PHE A 57 3.30 -4.53 -1.62
C PHE A 57 4.81 -4.71 -1.54
N LEU A 58 5.27 -5.92 -1.25
CA LEU A 58 6.63 -6.23 -0.86
C LEU A 58 7.43 -6.85 -1.99
N ALA A 59 8.55 -6.21 -2.33
CA ALA A 59 9.65 -6.76 -3.12
C ALA A 59 10.94 -6.72 -2.29
N ASN A 60 11.92 -7.57 -2.61
CA ASN A 60 13.21 -7.54 -1.93
C ASN A 60 14.15 -6.54 -2.60
N GLU A 61 13.77 -5.27 -2.56
CA GLU A 61 14.49 -4.16 -3.15
C GLU A 61 15.68 -3.72 -2.28
N LYS A 62 16.72 -3.20 -2.92
CA LYS A 62 17.85 -2.62 -2.22
C LYS A 62 17.44 -1.37 -1.47
N THR A 63 17.84 -1.25 -0.20
CA THR A 63 17.51 -0.11 0.64
C THR A 63 18.63 0.92 0.68
N THR A 64 18.34 2.10 1.24
CA THR A 64 19.36 3.14 1.49
C THR A 64 20.36 2.75 2.58
N ARG A 65 20.10 1.69 3.34
CA ARG A 65 21.01 1.14 4.36
C ARG A 65 22.04 0.17 3.78
N GLY A 66 21.90 -0.20 2.49
CA GLY A 66 22.78 -1.14 1.81
C GLY A 66 22.34 -2.61 1.92
N ASP A 67 21.32 -2.89 2.70
CA ASP A 67 20.63 -4.17 2.81
C ASP A 67 19.45 -4.25 1.82
N TYR A 68 18.59 -5.29 1.97
CA TYR A 68 17.39 -5.45 1.19
C TYR A 68 16.13 -5.37 2.08
N ALA A 69 15.01 -4.94 1.50
CA ALA A 69 13.76 -4.66 2.24
C ALA A 69 13.17 -5.86 3.00
N LEU A 70 13.52 -7.08 2.60
CA LEU A 70 13.08 -8.31 3.27
C LEU A 70 14.23 -9.05 3.97
N ASP A 71 15.35 -8.39 4.23
CA ASP A 71 16.41 -8.93 5.08
C ASP A 71 16.00 -8.89 6.57
N ALA A 72 16.66 -9.71 7.39
CA ALA A 72 16.38 -9.84 8.83
C ALA A 72 16.44 -8.50 9.60
N ALA A 73 17.22 -7.53 9.12
CA ALA A 73 17.29 -6.19 9.69
C ALA A 73 15.95 -5.45 9.68
N TRP A 74 15.05 -5.78 8.76
CA TRP A 74 13.71 -5.20 8.64
C TRP A 74 12.60 -6.04 9.31
N ALA A 75 12.94 -7.19 9.89
CA ALA A 75 11.94 -8.09 10.50
C ALA A 75 11.09 -7.39 11.57
N GLY A 76 11.72 -6.57 12.43
CA GLY A 76 11.03 -5.80 13.48
C GLY A 76 10.02 -4.81 12.90
N TYR A 77 10.38 -4.12 11.81
CA TYR A 77 9.51 -3.18 11.12
C TYR A 77 8.26 -3.87 10.54
N TRP A 78 8.44 -4.97 9.78
CA TRP A 78 7.33 -5.72 9.20
C TRP A 78 6.45 -6.36 10.27
N LYS A 79 7.06 -6.89 11.35
CA LYS A 79 6.33 -7.47 12.48
C LYS A 79 5.44 -6.43 13.17
N GLN A 80 5.95 -5.21 13.35
CA GLN A 80 5.18 -4.13 13.95
C GLN A 80 3.99 -3.72 13.08
N LEU A 81 4.20 -3.49 11.78
CA LEU A 81 3.11 -3.17 10.86
C LEU A 81 2.04 -4.27 10.79
N ALA A 82 2.47 -5.55 10.84
CA ALA A 82 1.54 -6.68 10.88
C ALA A 82 0.72 -6.70 12.17
N ALA A 83 1.33 -6.37 13.31
CA ALA A 83 0.65 -6.23 14.61
C ALA A 83 -0.32 -5.03 14.62
N ASP A 84 0.05 -3.94 13.97
CA ASP A 84 -0.78 -2.73 13.83
C ASP A 84 -2.01 -2.96 12.90
N GLY A 85 -2.12 -4.12 12.24
CA GLY A 85 -3.30 -4.51 11.45
C GLY A 85 -3.25 -4.11 9.99
N HIS A 86 -2.08 -3.74 9.45
CA HIS A 86 -1.91 -3.49 8.03
C HIS A 86 -2.06 -4.77 7.19
N ALA A 87 -2.36 -4.62 5.90
CA ALA A 87 -2.41 -5.70 4.92
C ALA A 87 -1.12 -5.73 4.09
N PHE A 88 -0.83 -6.88 3.48
CA PHE A 88 0.41 -7.07 2.73
C PHE A 88 0.18 -7.92 1.50
N GLY A 89 0.77 -7.53 0.36
CA GLY A 89 0.76 -8.27 -0.88
C GLY A 89 2.16 -8.43 -1.47
N SER A 90 2.28 -9.22 -2.54
CA SER A 90 3.55 -9.41 -3.24
C SER A 90 3.76 -8.32 -4.30
N HIS A 91 5.01 -7.83 -4.42
CA HIS A 91 5.45 -6.94 -5.50
C HIS A 91 6.50 -7.61 -6.39
N THR A 92 6.48 -8.94 -6.47
CA THR A 92 7.52 -9.84 -6.98
C THR A 92 8.83 -9.76 -6.17
N TRP A 93 9.61 -10.84 -6.16
CA TRP A 93 10.82 -10.87 -5.34
C TRP A 93 11.88 -9.87 -5.80
N ARG A 94 12.19 -9.89 -7.11
CA ARG A 94 13.27 -9.08 -7.69
C ARG A 94 12.78 -7.76 -8.30
N HIS A 95 11.54 -7.33 -7.96
CA HIS A 95 10.92 -6.11 -8.50
C HIS A 95 11.05 -6.02 -10.04
N GLY A 96 10.78 -7.13 -10.74
CA GLY A 96 11.11 -7.24 -12.15
C GLY A 96 10.06 -6.65 -13.07
N ARG A 97 10.52 -6.03 -14.16
CA ARG A 97 9.65 -5.52 -15.22
C ARG A 97 9.10 -6.68 -16.05
N ILE A 98 7.78 -6.75 -16.15
CA ILE A 98 7.08 -7.73 -16.98
C ILE A 98 7.10 -7.25 -18.43
N GLY A 99 7.62 -8.08 -19.31
CA GLY A 99 7.65 -7.88 -20.76
C GLY A 99 6.55 -8.69 -21.46
N PRO A 100 6.68 -8.89 -22.80
CA PRO A 100 5.68 -9.59 -23.57
C PRO A 100 5.48 -11.05 -23.12
N ASP A 101 4.24 -11.55 -23.31
CA ASP A 101 3.94 -12.96 -23.23
C ASP A 101 4.71 -13.73 -24.33
N LEU A 102 5.10 -14.95 -24.01
CA LEU A 102 5.81 -15.88 -24.89
C LEU A 102 4.98 -17.15 -25.07
N ALA A 103 5.50 -18.08 -25.85
CA ALA A 103 4.88 -19.39 -26.00
C ALA A 103 4.73 -20.11 -24.64
N ASP A 104 3.79 -21.04 -24.56
CA ASP A 104 3.53 -21.90 -23.40
C ASP A 104 3.20 -21.14 -22.10
N GLY A 105 2.70 -19.90 -22.22
CA GLY A 105 2.33 -19.05 -21.10
C GLY A 105 3.50 -18.46 -20.33
N ALA A 106 4.73 -18.59 -20.86
CA ALA A 106 5.90 -17.93 -20.31
C ALA A 106 5.84 -16.41 -20.54
N VAL A 107 6.53 -15.65 -19.71
CA VAL A 107 6.62 -14.20 -19.83
C VAL A 107 8.08 -13.74 -19.89
N ARG A 108 8.33 -12.67 -20.64
CA ARG A 108 9.63 -11.98 -20.56
C ARG A 108 9.66 -11.21 -19.23
N TYR A 109 10.77 -11.34 -18.51
CA TYR A 109 10.94 -10.72 -17.20
C TYR A 109 12.33 -10.13 -17.06
N ARG A 110 12.45 -8.94 -16.47
CA ARG A 110 13.75 -8.30 -16.25
C ARG A 110 13.84 -7.85 -14.80
N PRO A 111 14.59 -8.58 -13.94
CA PRO A 111 14.85 -8.17 -12.57
C PRO A 111 15.48 -6.77 -12.50
N THR A 112 15.08 -5.97 -11.51
CA THR A 112 15.69 -4.67 -11.23
C THR A 112 16.58 -4.71 -9.99
N PHE A 113 16.57 -5.83 -9.27
CA PHE A 113 17.42 -6.07 -8.11
C PHE A 113 17.84 -7.54 -8.02
N GLY A 114 18.98 -7.78 -7.33
CA GLY A 114 19.47 -9.10 -6.98
C GLY A 114 20.11 -9.87 -8.15
N PRO A 115 20.16 -11.21 -8.05
CA PRO A 115 20.70 -12.03 -9.12
C PRO A 115 20.00 -11.78 -10.45
N ASP A 116 20.76 -11.72 -11.53
CA ASP A 116 20.30 -11.43 -12.89
C ASP A 116 19.74 -10.01 -13.11
N GLU A 117 20.04 -9.05 -12.24
CA GLU A 117 19.66 -7.64 -12.41
C GLU A 117 19.95 -7.16 -13.84
N GLY A 118 18.97 -6.54 -14.47
CA GLY A 118 19.04 -6.01 -15.81
C GLY A 118 19.01 -7.05 -16.94
N ARG A 119 19.14 -8.36 -16.67
CA ARG A 119 19.09 -9.42 -17.69
C ARG A 119 17.66 -9.72 -18.10
N ALA A 120 17.45 -9.96 -19.39
CA ALA A 120 16.17 -10.43 -19.90
C ALA A 120 16.03 -11.93 -19.67
N LEU A 121 15.12 -12.32 -18.79
CA LEU A 121 14.81 -13.72 -18.49
C LEU A 121 13.51 -14.15 -19.18
N THR A 122 13.34 -15.45 -19.34
CA THR A 122 12.08 -16.09 -19.68
C THR A 122 11.63 -16.84 -18.45
N LEU A 123 10.50 -16.44 -17.88
CA LEU A 123 9.91 -17.15 -16.75
C LEU A 123 8.75 -18.02 -17.23
N SER A 124 8.79 -19.30 -16.92
CA SER A 124 7.63 -20.17 -17.03
C SER A 124 6.53 -19.70 -16.07
N PRO A 125 5.27 -20.16 -16.21
CA PRO A 125 4.23 -19.87 -15.23
C PRO A 125 4.63 -20.26 -13.80
N GLN A 126 5.36 -21.35 -13.62
CA GLN A 126 5.86 -21.83 -12.33
C GLN A 126 6.93 -20.89 -11.73
N ASP A 127 7.88 -20.44 -12.59
CA ASP A 127 8.93 -19.50 -12.15
C ASP A 127 8.34 -18.15 -11.79
N PHE A 128 7.33 -17.68 -12.53
CA PHE A 128 6.61 -16.46 -12.20
C PHE A 128 5.84 -16.60 -10.87
N CYS A 129 5.22 -17.76 -10.62
CA CYS A 129 4.65 -18.08 -9.32
C CYS A 129 5.70 -18.01 -8.19
N ALA A 130 6.90 -18.51 -8.43
CA ALA A 130 7.98 -18.46 -7.44
C ALA A 130 8.38 -17.01 -7.13
N GLU A 131 8.45 -16.12 -8.13
CA GLU A 131 8.67 -14.67 -7.92
C GLU A 131 7.60 -14.04 -7.02
N LEU A 132 6.34 -14.46 -7.15
CA LEU A 132 5.23 -13.96 -6.32
C LEU A 132 5.27 -14.52 -4.89
N LYS A 133 5.66 -15.78 -4.72
CA LYS A 133 5.64 -16.48 -3.43
C LYS A 133 6.87 -16.21 -2.54
N ARG A 134 7.99 -15.80 -3.14
CA ARG A 134 9.20 -15.54 -2.34
C ARG A 134 9.05 -14.43 -1.33
N PRO A 135 8.41 -13.27 -1.62
CA PRO A 135 8.11 -12.27 -0.59
C PRO A 135 7.24 -12.83 0.54
N ASP A 136 6.24 -13.69 0.23
CA ASP A 136 5.42 -14.34 1.26
C ASP A 136 6.26 -15.21 2.20
N ALA A 137 7.18 -16.02 1.67
CA ALA A 137 8.06 -16.87 2.47
C ALA A 137 8.93 -16.03 3.43
N ALA A 138 9.58 -14.98 2.93
CA ALA A 138 10.41 -14.09 3.76
C ALA A 138 9.58 -13.32 4.80
N PHE A 139 8.41 -12.80 4.41
CA PHE A 139 7.52 -12.10 5.33
C PHE A 139 7.00 -13.03 6.44
N ARG A 140 6.65 -14.26 6.09
CA ARG A 140 6.22 -15.28 7.06
C ARG A 140 7.32 -15.65 8.05
N GLU A 141 8.56 -15.75 7.59
CA GLU A 141 9.72 -15.97 8.46
C GLU A 141 9.85 -14.85 9.50
N HIS A 142 9.67 -13.60 9.07
CA HIS A 142 9.79 -12.43 9.96
C HIS A 142 8.61 -12.25 10.90
N THR A 143 7.39 -12.51 10.45
CA THR A 143 6.17 -12.09 11.15
C THR A 143 5.34 -13.25 11.70
N GLY A 144 5.58 -14.47 11.24
CA GLY A 144 4.73 -15.63 11.49
C GLY A 144 3.41 -15.63 10.72
N ARG A 145 3.18 -14.64 9.82
CA ARG A 145 1.93 -14.47 9.07
C ARG A 145 2.19 -14.53 7.56
N PRO A 146 1.25 -15.07 6.76
CA PRO A 146 1.35 -14.99 5.30
C PRO A 146 1.06 -13.57 4.81
N LEU A 147 1.48 -13.28 3.58
CA LEU A 147 0.90 -12.19 2.80
C LEU A 147 -0.57 -12.51 2.46
N ASP A 148 -1.34 -11.47 2.22
CA ASP A 148 -2.63 -11.61 1.58
C ASP A 148 -2.44 -12.11 0.13
N ALA A 149 -3.43 -12.79 -0.43
CA ALA A 149 -3.37 -13.35 -1.78
C ALA A 149 -3.48 -12.25 -2.87
N LEU A 150 -2.73 -11.17 -2.68
CA LEU A 150 -2.69 -9.97 -3.52
C LEU A 150 -1.29 -9.78 -4.10
N TRP A 151 -1.21 -9.24 -5.31
CA TRP A 151 0.05 -8.80 -5.89
C TRP A 151 -0.11 -7.55 -6.71
N ARG A 152 0.96 -6.78 -6.86
CA ARG A 152 1.06 -5.63 -7.74
C ARG A 152 2.25 -5.80 -8.66
N ALA A 153 2.06 -5.52 -9.95
CA ALA A 153 3.15 -5.58 -10.91
C ALA A 153 4.06 -4.36 -10.77
N PRO A 154 5.39 -4.53 -10.71
CA PRO A 154 6.33 -3.43 -10.74
C PRO A 154 6.11 -2.49 -11.93
N GLY A 155 6.00 -1.19 -11.67
CA GLY A 155 5.66 -0.17 -12.66
C GLY A 155 4.26 -0.32 -13.26
N GLY A 156 3.36 -1.09 -12.64
CA GLY A 156 1.97 -1.28 -13.04
C GLY A 156 1.75 -2.04 -14.35
N ARG A 157 2.80 -2.55 -15.00
CA ARG A 157 2.69 -3.23 -16.30
C ARG A 157 2.44 -4.72 -16.13
N THR A 158 1.38 -5.19 -16.75
CA THR A 158 1.02 -6.61 -16.80
C THR A 158 0.76 -7.06 -18.22
N THR A 159 0.67 -8.37 -18.40
CA THR A 159 0.22 -9.02 -19.64
C THR A 159 -0.85 -10.06 -19.30
N PRO A 160 -1.68 -10.48 -20.26
CA PRO A 160 -2.66 -11.54 -20.04
C PRO A 160 -2.03 -12.82 -19.46
N GLY A 161 -0.86 -13.23 -19.95
CA GLY A 161 -0.14 -14.43 -19.47
C GLY A 161 0.35 -14.27 -18.04
N ALA A 162 0.91 -13.10 -17.67
CA ALA A 162 1.33 -12.82 -16.30
C ALA A 162 0.14 -12.81 -15.33
N LEU A 163 -0.98 -12.17 -15.71
CA LEU A 163 -2.21 -12.17 -14.91
C LEU A 163 -2.77 -13.57 -14.71
N GLN A 164 -2.83 -14.37 -15.78
CA GLN A 164 -3.31 -15.76 -15.71
C GLN A 164 -2.38 -16.63 -14.84
N SER A 165 -1.08 -16.46 -14.96
CA SER A 165 -0.10 -17.19 -14.13
C SER A 165 -0.25 -16.84 -12.65
N ALA A 166 -0.36 -15.55 -12.32
CA ALA A 166 -0.61 -15.11 -10.96
C ALA A 166 -1.93 -15.66 -10.39
N GLN A 167 -3.00 -15.63 -11.17
CA GLN A 167 -4.31 -16.18 -10.79
C GLN A 167 -4.24 -17.69 -10.48
N ARG A 168 -3.54 -18.46 -11.33
CA ARG A 168 -3.32 -19.90 -11.07
C ARG A 168 -2.51 -20.17 -9.82
N CYS A 169 -1.66 -19.21 -9.39
CA CYS A 169 -0.94 -19.27 -8.11
C CYS A 169 -1.77 -18.83 -6.91
N GLY A 170 -3.01 -18.37 -7.12
CA GLY A 170 -3.89 -17.87 -6.08
C GLY A 170 -3.75 -16.38 -5.78
N TYR A 171 -3.07 -15.58 -6.62
CA TYR A 171 -2.89 -14.14 -6.40
C TYR A 171 -3.81 -13.30 -7.29
N ALA A 172 -4.52 -12.34 -6.67
CA ALA A 172 -5.26 -11.30 -7.36
C ALA A 172 -4.38 -10.08 -7.63
N HIS A 173 -4.41 -9.57 -8.86
CA HIS A 173 -3.66 -8.37 -9.23
C HIS A 173 -4.37 -7.10 -8.78
N VAL A 174 -3.61 -6.18 -8.17
CA VAL A 174 -4.09 -4.88 -7.69
C VAL A 174 -3.45 -3.76 -8.50
N GLN A 175 -4.28 -2.97 -9.15
CA GLN A 175 -3.91 -1.67 -9.73
C GLN A 175 -4.24 -0.54 -8.76
N TRP A 176 -3.85 0.67 -9.13
CA TRP A 176 -4.30 1.91 -8.48
C TRP A 176 -5.27 2.65 -9.39
N ALA A 177 -6.12 3.49 -8.79
CA ALA A 177 -7.00 4.36 -9.54
C ALA A 177 -6.18 5.45 -10.30
N PRO A 178 -6.65 5.97 -11.44
CA PRO A 178 -5.96 7.09 -12.10
C PRO A 178 -5.74 8.29 -11.16
N ALA A 179 -6.71 8.63 -10.32
CA ALA A 179 -6.58 9.66 -9.29
C ALA A 179 -5.74 9.23 -8.09
N GLY A 180 -5.51 7.93 -7.94
CA GLY A 180 -4.73 7.33 -6.86
C GLY A 180 -3.23 7.27 -7.12
N PHE A 181 -2.76 7.57 -8.31
CA PHE A 181 -1.34 7.75 -8.57
C PHE A 181 -0.87 9.05 -7.89
N LEU A 182 -0.19 8.93 -6.75
CA LEU A 182 0.22 10.09 -5.95
C LEU A 182 1.43 10.83 -6.53
N GLY A 183 2.09 10.26 -7.55
CA GLY A 183 3.17 10.91 -8.30
C GLY A 183 4.50 10.99 -7.56
N ASP A 184 4.67 10.23 -6.49
CA ASP A 184 5.88 10.26 -5.66
C ASP A 184 7.15 9.74 -6.35
N GLU A 185 7.04 9.17 -7.55
CA GLU A 185 8.16 8.75 -8.41
C GLU A 185 8.46 9.76 -9.54
N LEU A 186 7.60 10.76 -9.73
CA LEU A 186 7.83 11.82 -10.74
C LEU A 186 8.92 12.78 -10.29
N PRO A 187 9.67 13.40 -11.23
CA PRO A 187 10.70 14.37 -10.88
C PRO A 187 10.13 15.55 -10.08
N SER A 188 10.73 15.86 -8.92
CA SER A 188 10.26 16.93 -8.04
C SER A 188 10.33 18.31 -8.66
N GLU A 189 11.24 18.51 -9.62
CA GLU A 189 11.44 19.77 -10.34
C GLU A 189 10.25 20.15 -11.24
N THR A 190 9.55 19.15 -11.76
CA THR A 190 8.38 19.34 -12.64
C THR A 190 7.06 19.00 -11.95
N HIS A 191 7.12 18.26 -10.87
CA HIS A 191 5.96 17.80 -10.08
C HIS A 191 6.22 18.08 -8.60
N PRO A 192 6.16 19.34 -8.15
CA PRO A 192 6.41 19.70 -6.77
C PRO A 192 5.37 19.06 -5.82
N ASN A 193 5.79 18.76 -4.59
CA ASN A 193 4.99 18.05 -3.61
C ASN A 193 3.62 18.70 -3.33
N ASP A 194 3.59 20.04 -3.23
CA ASP A 194 2.34 20.77 -2.97
C ASP A 194 1.33 20.60 -4.12
N ALA A 195 1.81 20.59 -5.37
CA ALA A 195 0.95 20.38 -6.53
C ALA A 195 0.38 18.97 -6.57
N LEU A 196 1.20 17.94 -6.26
CA LEU A 196 0.76 16.55 -6.17
C LEU A 196 -0.25 16.36 -5.03
N LEU A 197 0.01 16.92 -3.86
CA LEU A 197 -0.91 16.90 -2.73
C LEU A 197 -2.24 17.58 -3.08
N ALA A 198 -2.20 18.79 -3.63
CA ALA A 198 -3.40 19.52 -4.03
C ALA A 198 -4.21 18.77 -5.10
N GLN A 199 -3.54 18.11 -6.05
CA GLN A 199 -4.19 17.25 -7.03
C GLN A 199 -4.90 16.07 -6.36
N ALA A 200 -4.20 15.32 -5.52
CA ALA A 200 -4.77 14.16 -4.82
C ALA A 200 -5.99 14.58 -3.96
N LEU A 201 -5.86 15.64 -3.16
CA LEU A 201 -6.95 16.16 -2.35
C LEU A 201 -8.16 16.61 -3.17
N ARG A 202 -8.00 17.00 -4.42
CA ARG A 202 -9.07 17.43 -5.31
C ARG A 202 -9.72 16.28 -6.08
N THR A 203 -8.94 15.27 -6.49
CA THR A 203 -9.36 14.27 -7.48
C THR A 203 -9.75 12.92 -6.89
N VAL A 204 -9.22 12.54 -5.71
CA VAL A 204 -9.51 11.25 -5.07
C VAL A 204 -11.00 11.10 -4.74
N ARG A 205 -11.54 9.91 -5.01
CA ARG A 205 -12.95 9.53 -4.87
C ARG A 205 -13.11 8.29 -3.98
N ASP A 206 -14.36 8.00 -3.63
CA ASP A 206 -14.75 6.77 -2.95
C ASP A 206 -14.34 5.53 -3.77
N GLY A 207 -13.76 4.54 -3.10
CA GLY A 207 -13.27 3.31 -3.70
C GLY A 207 -11.86 3.38 -4.30
N ASP A 208 -11.23 4.57 -4.35
CA ASP A 208 -9.91 4.70 -4.98
C ASP A 208 -8.81 3.98 -4.20
N VAL A 209 -7.99 3.22 -4.93
CA VAL A 209 -6.72 2.67 -4.45
C VAL A 209 -5.63 3.69 -4.73
N LEU A 210 -5.00 4.20 -3.66
CA LEU A 210 -3.92 5.18 -3.71
C LEU A 210 -2.57 4.46 -3.66
N MET A 211 -1.58 4.92 -4.44
CA MET A 211 -0.26 4.30 -4.53
C MET A 211 0.83 5.32 -4.29
N ALA A 212 1.73 4.98 -3.38
CA ALA A 212 3.02 5.64 -3.12
C ALA A 212 4.07 4.58 -2.77
N HIS A 213 5.29 5.01 -2.43
CA HIS A 213 6.39 4.13 -2.10
C HIS A 213 6.98 4.47 -0.72
N LEU A 214 7.64 3.51 -0.09
CA LEU A 214 8.39 3.74 1.15
C LEU A 214 9.72 4.49 0.93
N GLY A 215 9.92 4.96 -0.27
CA GLY A 215 11.03 5.79 -0.72
C GLY A 215 11.41 5.50 -2.17
N ILE A 216 11.84 6.54 -2.89
CA ILE A 216 12.19 6.49 -4.31
C ILE A 216 13.63 6.97 -4.52
N TRP A 217 14.40 6.30 -5.39
CA TRP A 217 15.78 6.65 -5.68
C TRP A 217 15.91 7.94 -6.51
N SER A 218 15.04 8.12 -7.49
CA SER A 218 15.15 9.18 -8.48
C SER A 218 14.60 10.54 -8.03
N ARG A 219 13.76 10.58 -6.97
CA ARG A 219 13.12 11.82 -6.52
C ARG A 219 14.01 12.55 -5.51
N ARG A 220 14.34 13.82 -5.81
CA ARG A 220 15.21 14.65 -4.94
C ARG A 220 14.47 15.17 -3.72
N ASP A 221 13.25 15.67 -3.90
CA ASP A 221 12.39 16.18 -2.83
C ASP A 221 11.33 15.11 -2.53
N PRO A 222 11.48 14.32 -1.45
CA PRO A 222 10.65 13.17 -1.19
C PRO A 222 9.20 13.56 -0.91
N PHE A 223 8.26 12.77 -1.45
CA PHE A 223 6.83 12.96 -1.21
C PHE A 223 6.37 12.44 0.18
N ALA A 224 7.13 11.60 0.83
CA ALA A 224 6.75 10.97 2.10
C ALA A 224 6.23 11.95 3.19
N PRO A 225 6.77 13.16 3.36
CA PRO A 225 6.20 14.15 4.29
C PRO A 225 4.77 14.59 3.93
N MET A 226 4.36 14.44 2.67
CA MET A 226 3.01 14.80 2.23
C MET A 226 1.95 13.77 2.62
N ILE A 227 2.33 12.58 3.07
CA ILE A 227 1.37 11.55 3.54
C ILE A 227 0.59 12.06 4.76
N ASP A 228 1.21 12.80 5.65
CA ASP A 228 0.53 13.40 6.82
C ASP A 228 -0.60 14.38 6.40
N PRO A 229 -0.33 15.47 5.65
CA PRO A 229 -1.40 16.36 5.19
C PRO A 229 -2.37 15.70 4.20
N LEU A 230 -1.95 14.70 3.42
CA LEU A 230 -2.84 13.94 2.56
C LEU A 230 -3.90 13.19 3.37
N VAL A 231 -3.47 12.42 4.37
CA VAL A 231 -4.37 11.67 5.25
C VAL A 231 -5.30 12.62 6.00
N ALA A 232 -4.76 13.69 6.57
CA ALA A 232 -5.56 14.70 7.28
C ALA A 232 -6.63 15.33 6.36
N GLY A 233 -6.24 15.76 5.15
CA GLY A 233 -7.14 16.39 4.19
C GLY A 233 -8.21 15.44 3.65
N LEU A 234 -7.88 14.18 3.39
CA LEU A 234 -8.88 13.18 2.98
C LEU A 234 -9.86 12.86 4.14
N LYS A 235 -9.39 12.78 5.38
CA LYS A 235 -10.28 12.67 6.55
C LYS A 235 -11.20 13.87 6.71
N GLN A 236 -10.70 15.10 6.51
CA GLN A 236 -11.54 16.31 6.52
C GLN A 236 -12.62 16.30 5.44
N ARG A 237 -12.34 15.65 4.29
CA ARG A 237 -13.34 15.39 3.24
C ARG A 237 -14.33 14.27 3.62
N GLY A 238 -14.19 13.65 4.79
CA GLY A 238 -15.05 12.58 5.28
C GLY A 238 -14.65 11.17 4.85
N PHE A 239 -13.49 10.98 4.24
CA PHE A 239 -13.02 9.64 3.87
C PHE A 239 -12.52 8.83 5.06
N CYS A 240 -12.86 7.56 5.09
CA CYS A 240 -12.22 6.55 5.92
C CYS A 240 -11.17 5.78 5.12
N PHE A 241 -10.16 5.30 5.83
CA PHE A 241 -9.10 4.47 5.25
C PHE A 241 -9.31 3.01 5.65
N ARG A 242 -9.22 2.10 4.69
CA ARG A 242 -9.26 0.66 4.91
C ARG A 242 -8.14 -0.05 4.15
N THR A 243 -7.85 -1.28 4.57
CA THR A 243 -6.94 -2.15 3.84
C THR A 243 -7.64 -2.80 2.65
N LEU A 244 -6.87 -3.31 1.70
CA LEU A 244 -7.44 -4.04 0.56
C LEU A 244 -8.15 -5.35 0.94
N ARG A 245 -7.99 -5.85 2.18
CA ARG A 245 -8.81 -6.96 2.71
C ARG A 245 -10.30 -6.60 2.73
N ASP A 246 -10.61 -5.31 2.91
CA ASP A 246 -11.99 -4.82 2.97
C ASP A 246 -12.50 -4.31 1.61
N HIS A 247 -11.65 -4.34 0.56
CA HIS A 247 -12.02 -3.87 -0.76
C HIS A 247 -12.96 -4.88 -1.46
N PRO A 248 -14.11 -4.46 -2.01
CA PRO A 248 -15.11 -5.38 -2.58
C PRO A 248 -14.56 -6.33 -3.65
N ALA A 249 -13.59 -5.88 -4.45
CA ALA A 249 -12.99 -6.71 -5.50
C ALA A 249 -11.99 -7.75 -4.96
N TYR A 250 -11.53 -7.66 -3.71
CA TYR A 250 -10.45 -8.50 -3.17
C TYR A 250 -10.84 -9.24 -1.87
N SER A 251 -11.90 -8.84 -1.19
CA SER A 251 -12.32 -9.37 0.12
C SER A 251 -12.90 -10.79 0.06
N ALA A 252 -13.34 -11.26 -1.08
CA ALA A 252 -14.12 -12.51 -1.20
C ALA A 252 -13.28 -13.75 -1.49
N GLY A 253 -11.95 -13.72 -1.42
CA GLY A 253 -11.09 -14.90 -1.72
C GLY A 253 -11.26 -15.44 -3.15
N GLN A 254 -12.04 -14.79 -3.99
CA GLN A 254 -12.18 -15.11 -5.42
C GLN A 254 -11.27 -14.20 -6.23
N PRO A 255 -10.57 -14.75 -7.24
CA PRO A 255 -9.89 -13.91 -8.20
C PRO A 255 -10.94 -12.99 -8.86
N PRO A 256 -10.71 -11.67 -8.94
CA PRO A 256 -11.66 -10.77 -9.55
C PRO A 256 -11.95 -11.24 -10.98
N ALA A 257 -13.23 -11.32 -11.31
CA ALA A 257 -13.63 -11.40 -12.70
C ALA A 257 -12.93 -10.27 -13.44
N THR A 258 -12.24 -10.61 -14.52
CA THR A 258 -11.43 -9.73 -15.36
C THR A 258 -12.05 -8.33 -15.42
N LEU A 259 -11.50 -7.36 -14.71
CA LEU A 259 -11.79 -5.96 -14.98
C LEU A 259 -11.30 -5.72 -16.41
N ALA A 260 -12.26 -5.65 -17.33
CA ALA A 260 -12.01 -5.37 -18.72
C ALA A 260 -11.11 -4.14 -18.78
N ALA A 261 -10.02 -4.26 -19.53
CA ALA A 261 -9.10 -3.18 -19.80
C ALA A 261 -9.88 -1.91 -20.17
N SER A 262 -10.06 -1.02 -19.21
CA SER A 262 -10.58 0.33 -19.48
C SER A 262 -9.49 1.03 -20.27
N ARG A 263 -9.80 1.25 -21.53
CA ARG A 263 -8.97 1.88 -22.57
C ARG A 263 -8.32 3.14 -22.03
N LEU A 264 -7.02 3.09 -21.86
CA LEU A 264 -6.18 4.29 -21.86
C LEU A 264 -6.22 4.84 -23.30
N ARG A 265 -6.97 5.91 -23.51
CA ARG A 265 -6.80 6.81 -24.64
C ARG A 265 -6.01 8.03 -24.15
#